data_f9f2ee0c82b8519ad1ad3f0ad9aaf43d
#
_entry.id   f9f2ee0c82b8519ad1ad3f0ad9aaf43d
#
_cell.length_a   1.000
_cell.length_b   1.000
_cell.length_c   1.000
_cell.angle_alpha   90.00
_cell.angle_beta   90.00
_cell.angle_gamma   90.00
#
_symmetry.space_group_name_H-M   'P 1'
#
loop_
_entity.id
_entity.type
_entity.pdbx_description
1 polymer ?
#
loop_
_entity_poly.entity_id
_entity_poly.type
_entity_poly.pdbx_seq_one_letter_code
_entity_poly.pdbx_strand_id
1 'polypeptide(L)'
;MPETKILIVEDEKILAMGLKKKLEKLGYLVTDLASSGAEAIESVKKVQPDLVLMDIVLKGAMDGIETAEFVVNLYDIPIIYLTAYADDEMLARAEKTCPYGYILKPYKDGELKANIKMAVYKHSAQKEKVMDFEDIYRDVTHFLDENEGSFKEGVLDGESLNGPFNIDIGLKHIYISTDRNNKAAYAAFYKLLSDIARKYAVSEENKVVVYPRGDELCLEFSK
;
A
#
# COMPACT_ATOMS: atom_id res chain seq x y z
N MET A 1 3.23 -20.73 11.67
CA MET A 1 3.05 -19.58 10.76
C MET A 1 3.14 -20.12 9.36
N PRO A 2 2.34 -19.65 8.41
CA PRO A 2 2.51 -20.05 7.02
C PRO A 2 3.94 -19.72 6.55
N GLU A 3 4.46 -20.53 5.65
CA GLU A 3 5.80 -20.36 5.12
C GLU A 3 5.82 -19.15 4.18
N THR A 4 6.70 -18.18 4.42
CA THR A 4 6.79 -16.96 3.60
C THR A 4 7.20 -17.31 2.17
N LYS A 5 6.38 -16.93 1.21
CA LYS A 5 6.57 -17.16 -0.23
C LYS A 5 7.44 -16.07 -0.85
N ILE A 6 8.52 -16.45 -1.49
CA ILE A 6 9.47 -15.51 -2.09
C ILE A 6 9.63 -15.80 -3.58
N LEU A 7 9.49 -14.78 -4.40
CA LEU A 7 9.91 -14.77 -5.80
C LEU A 7 11.33 -14.21 -5.90
N ILE A 8 12.20 -14.87 -6.65
CA ILE A 8 13.55 -14.38 -6.96
C ILE A 8 13.57 -13.94 -8.42
N VAL A 9 14.04 -12.71 -8.64
CA VAL A 9 14.24 -12.15 -9.98
C VAL A 9 15.72 -11.84 -10.16
N GLU A 10 16.38 -12.65 -10.98
CA GLU A 10 17.84 -12.64 -11.19
C GLU A 10 18.15 -13.29 -12.55
N ASP A 11 18.79 -12.56 -13.46
CA ASP A 11 19.08 -13.07 -14.81
C ASP A 11 20.26 -14.07 -14.86
N GLU A 12 21.11 -14.06 -13.83
CA GLU A 12 22.18 -15.05 -13.69
C GLU A 12 21.68 -16.32 -12.99
N LYS A 13 21.34 -17.34 -13.78
CA LYS A 13 20.76 -18.61 -13.31
C LYS A 13 21.52 -19.28 -12.15
N ILE A 14 22.86 -19.17 -12.17
CA ILE A 14 23.68 -19.76 -11.11
C ILE A 14 23.47 -19.01 -9.79
N LEU A 15 23.39 -17.68 -9.83
CA LEU A 15 23.14 -16.84 -8.66
C LEU A 15 21.72 -17.06 -8.14
N ALA A 16 20.72 -17.09 -9.02
CA ALA A 16 19.33 -17.38 -8.66
C ALA A 16 19.19 -18.73 -7.95
N MET A 17 19.82 -19.80 -8.49
CA MET A 17 19.78 -21.12 -7.88
C MET A 17 20.55 -21.19 -6.55
N GLY A 18 21.65 -20.45 -6.42
CA GLY A 18 22.40 -20.32 -5.18
C GLY A 18 21.57 -19.64 -4.08
N LEU A 19 20.89 -18.54 -4.44
CA LEU A 19 20.00 -17.81 -3.55
C LEU A 19 18.80 -18.67 -3.12
N LYS A 20 18.17 -19.38 -4.08
CA LYS A 20 17.09 -20.32 -3.78
C LYS A 20 17.48 -21.33 -2.70
N LYS A 21 18.60 -22.03 -2.86
CA LYS A 21 19.09 -23.00 -1.88
C LYS A 21 19.32 -22.38 -0.48
N LYS A 22 19.83 -21.13 -0.43
CA LYS A 22 20.01 -20.42 0.84
C LYS A 22 18.66 -20.11 1.51
N LEU A 23 17.68 -19.59 0.75
CA LEU A 23 16.37 -19.23 1.26
C LEU A 23 15.61 -20.47 1.77
N GLU A 24 15.62 -21.55 1.01
CA GLU A 24 15.02 -22.84 1.41
C GLU A 24 15.66 -23.38 2.71
N LYS A 25 17.00 -23.29 2.86
CA LYS A 25 17.70 -23.63 4.11
C LYS A 25 17.30 -22.72 5.28
N LEU A 26 16.93 -21.47 5.02
CA LEU A 26 16.47 -20.53 6.03
C LEU A 26 14.98 -20.71 6.39
N GLY A 27 14.27 -21.62 5.72
CA GLY A 27 12.86 -21.95 5.96
C GLY A 27 11.88 -21.06 5.20
N TYR A 28 12.28 -20.55 4.04
CA TYR A 28 11.40 -19.79 3.13
C TYR A 28 10.98 -20.66 1.95
N LEU A 29 9.77 -20.42 1.42
CA LEU A 29 9.30 -21.07 0.21
C LEU A 29 9.63 -20.21 -1.01
N VAL A 30 10.56 -20.65 -1.84
CA VAL A 30 10.82 -20.00 -3.13
C VAL A 30 9.82 -20.50 -4.15
N THR A 31 8.89 -19.63 -4.52
CA THR A 31 7.75 -19.95 -5.39
C THR A 31 8.15 -20.04 -6.85
N ASP A 32 9.08 -19.19 -7.29
CA ASP A 32 9.55 -19.17 -8.66
C ASP A 32 10.92 -18.49 -8.80
N LEU A 33 11.56 -18.65 -9.96
CA LEU A 33 12.79 -17.98 -10.38
C LEU A 33 12.51 -17.31 -11.72
N ALA A 34 12.48 -15.99 -11.77
CA ALA A 34 12.33 -15.21 -12.98
C ALA A 34 13.69 -14.68 -13.45
N SER A 35 13.98 -14.77 -14.73
CA SER A 35 15.21 -14.31 -15.35
C SER A 35 15.09 -12.97 -16.06
N SER A 36 13.90 -12.39 -16.07
CA SER A 36 13.57 -11.10 -16.70
C SER A 36 12.39 -10.42 -16.02
N GLY A 37 12.22 -9.12 -16.27
CA GLY A 37 11.08 -8.37 -15.76
C GLY A 37 9.74 -8.92 -16.25
N ALA A 38 9.65 -9.34 -17.50
CA ALA A 38 8.43 -9.93 -18.05
C ALA A 38 8.05 -11.24 -17.35
N GLU A 39 9.02 -12.14 -17.12
CA GLU A 39 8.80 -13.37 -16.37
C GLU A 39 8.41 -13.08 -14.91
N ALA A 40 9.02 -12.07 -14.29
CA ALA A 40 8.70 -11.67 -12.92
C ALA A 40 7.24 -11.24 -12.79
N ILE A 41 6.74 -10.40 -13.70
CA ILE A 41 5.34 -9.95 -13.72
C ILE A 41 4.37 -11.12 -13.90
N GLU A 42 4.68 -12.05 -14.83
CA GLU A 42 3.87 -13.25 -15.00
C GLU A 42 3.85 -14.15 -13.76
N SER A 43 5.02 -14.36 -13.14
CA SER A 43 5.13 -15.14 -11.91
C SER A 43 4.36 -14.49 -10.76
N VAL A 44 4.49 -13.18 -10.56
CA VAL A 44 3.73 -12.44 -9.53
C VAL A 44 2.22 -12.67 -9.69
N LYS A 45 1.70 -12.51 -10.91
CA LYS A 45 0.29 -12.72 -11.21
C LYS A 45 -0.18 -14.15 -10.90
N LYS A 46 0.66 -15.14 -11.16
CA LYS A 46 0.32 -16.57 -11.03
C LYS A 46 0.43 -17.08 -9.59
N VAL A 47 1.49 -16.69 -8.86
CA VAL A 47 1.83 -17.33 -7.58
C VAL A 47 1.62 -16.41 -6.38
N GLN A 48 1.43 -15.12 -6.58
CA GLN A 48 1.21 -14.10 -5.54
C GLN A 48 2.18 -14.29 -4.36
N PRO A 49 3.46 -13.98 -4.52
CA PRO A 49 4.45 -14.11 -3.45
C PRO A 49 4.23 -13.07 -2.36
N ASP A 50 4.72 -13.36 -1.14
CA ASP A 50 4.68 -12.43 -0.01
C ASP A 50 5.81 -11.38 -0.10
N LEU A 51 6.84 -11.65 -0.90
CA LEU A 51 8.01 -10.78 -1.10
C LEU A 51 8.69 -11.10 -2.43
N VAL A 52 9.24 -10.08 -3.08
CA VAL A 52 10.13 -10.23 -4.23
C VAL A 52 11.55 -9.81 -3.86
N LEU A 53 12.52 -10.67 -4.12
CA LEU A 53 13.94 -10.34 -4.15
C LEU A 53 14.32 -10.02 -5.60
N MET A 54 14.65 -8.78 -5.88
CA MET A 54 14.81 -8.22 -7.22
C MET A 54 16.25 -7.76 -7.46
N ASP A 55 16.94 -8.34 -8.42
CA ASP A 55 18.17 -7.74 -8.91
C ASP A 55 17.85 -6.39 -9.58
N ILE A 56 18.64 -5.37 -9.26
CA ILE A 56 18.51 -4.05 -9.89
C ILE A 56 18.86 -4.11 -11.37
N VAL A 57 19.92 -4.85 -11.70
CA VAL A 57 20.47 -4.93 -13.07
C VAL A 57 19.96 -6.21 -13.73
N LEU A 58 18.84 -6.11 -14.44
CA LEU A 58 18.32 -7.22 -15.26
C LEU A 58 18.61 -6.98 -16.73
N LYS A 59 18.91 -8.06 -17.45
CA LYS A 59 18.98 -8.03 -18.92
C LYS A 59 17.59 -8.11 -19.52
N GLY A 60 17.32 -7.28 -20.50
CA GLY A 60 16.06 -7.31 -21.24
C GLY A 60 15.47 -5.94 -21.52
N ALA A 61 14.17 -5.90 -21.84
CA ALA A 61 13.46 -4.68 -22.17
C ALA A 61 13.16 -3.80 -20.96
N MET A 62 13.14 -4.39 -19.74
CA MET A 62 12.90 -3.71 -18.48
C MET A 62 13.98 -4.08 -17.48
N ASP A 63 14.51 -3.09 -16.77
CA ASP A 63 15.42 -3.31 -15.65
C ASP A 63 14.65 -3.72 -14.37
N GLY A 64 15.39 -4.03 -13.29
CA GLY A 64 14.78 -4.44 -12.03
C GLY A 64 13.96 -3.34 -11.37
N ILE A 65 14.32 -2.06 -11.60
CA ILE A 65 13.61 -0.90 -11.03
C ILE A 65 12.26 -0.71 -11.73
N GLU A 66 12.23 -0.74 -13.05
CA GLU A 66 11.00 -0.63 -13.84
C GLU A 66 10.05 -1.81 -13.54
N THR A 67 10.63 -3.02 -13.39
CA THR A 67 9.87 -4.20 -13.00
C THR A 67 9.27 -4.07 -11.61
N ALA A 68 10.05 -3.57 -10.65
CA ALA A 68 9.60 -3.36 -9.27
C ALA A 68 8.48 -2.31 -9.20
N GLU A 69 8.61 -1.20 -9.95
CA GLU A 69 7.56 -0.18 -10.04
C GLU A 69 6.23 -0.79 -10.48
N PHE A 70 6.27 -1.65 -11.50
CA PHE A 70 5.09 -2.37 -11.99
C PHE A 70 4.49 -3.31 -10.92
N VAL A 71 5.34 -4.09 -10.25
CA VAL A 71 4.90 -5.05 -9.22
C VAL A 71 4.29 -4.34 -8.01
N VAL A 72 4.92 -3.27 -7.53
CA VAL A 72 4.43 -2.51 -6.38
C VAL A 72 3.09 -1.85 -6.69
N ASN A 73 2.98 -1.17 -7.84
CA ASN A 73 1.79 -0.39 -8.19
C ASN A 73 0.56 -1.26 -8.46
N LEU A 74 0.72 -2.46 -9.03
CA LEU A 74 -0.41 -3.32 -9.42
C LEU A 74 -0.74 -4.43 -8.41
N TYR A 75 0.24 -4.90 -7.65
CA TYR A 75 0.05 -6.08 -6.80
C TYR A 75 0.32 -5.82 -5.33
N ASP A 76 0.83 -4.63 -4.97
CA ASP A 76 1.16 -4.27 -3.59
C ASP A 76 2.00 -5.36 -2.89
N ILE A 77 3.08 -5.80 -3.55
CA ILE A 77 4.01 -6.80 -3.03
C ILE A 77 5.33 -6.11 -2.67
N PRO A 78 5.87 -6.34 -1.46
CA PRO A 78 7.11 -5.71 -1.01
C PRO A 78 8.31 -6.18 -1.82
N ILE A 79 9.19 -5.24 -2.14
CA ILE A 79 10.43 -5.46 -2.88
C ILE A 79 11.63 -5.28 -1.96
N ILE A 80 12.59 -6.19 -2.04
CA ILE A 80 13.97 -5.97 -1.57
C ILE A 80 14.88 -6.07 -2.78
N TYR A 81 15.69 -5.05 -2.99
CA TYR A 81 16.68 -5.06 -4.06
C TYR A 81 17.93 -5.84 -3.66
N LEU A 82 18.43 -6.63 -4.61
CA LEU A 82 19.73 -7.28 -4.55
C LEU A 82 20.67 -6.51 -5.47
N THR A 83 21.82 -6.06 -4.98
CA THR A 83 22.75 -5.26 -5.78
C THR A 83 24.19 -5.63 -5.48
N ALA A 84 25.00 -5.71 -6.52
CA ALA A 84 26.46 -5.85 -6.37
C ALA A 84 27.12 -4.50 -6.08
N TYR A 85 26.59 -3.44 -6.70
CA TYR A 85 26.98 -2.05 -6.53
C TYR A 85 25.90 -1.21 -7.21
N ALA A 86 25.42 -0.20 -6.54
CA ALA A 86 24.52 0.76 -7.16
C ALA A 86 25.22 2.13 -7.11
N ASP A 87 25.33 2.79 -8.26
CA ASP A 87 25.69 4.20 -8.28
C ASP A 87 24.56 5.06 -7.73
N ASP A 88 24.87 6.30 -7.39
CA ASP A 88 23.91 7.21 -6.77
C ASP A 88 22.68 7.47 -7.65
N GLU A 89 22.81 7.43 -8.98
CA GLU A 89 21.71 7.63 -9.92
C GLU A 89 20.74 6.44 -9.91
N MET A 90 21.29 5.22 -9.89
CA MET A 90 20.49 3.99 -9.82
C MET A 90 19.78 3.86 -8.48
N LEU A 91 20.44 4.21 -7.37
CA LEU A 91 19.82 4.25 -6.05
C LEU A 91 18.68 5.27 -6.00
N ALA A 92 18.88 6.48 -6.53
CA ALA A 92 17.84 7.52 -6.58
C ALA A 92 16.62 7.11 -7.44
N ARG A 93 16.81 6.29 -8.48
CA ARG A 93 15.70 5.69 -9.22
C ARG A 93 14.98 4.63 -8.40
N ALA A 94 15.72 3.71 -7.75
CA ALA A 94 15.18 2.63 -6.96
C ALA A 94 14.39 3.13 -5.72
N GLU A 95 14.83 4.22 -5.09
CA GLU A 95 14.14 4.85 -3.97
C GLU A 95 12.70 5.27 -4.29
N LYS A 96 12.43 5.69 -5.54
CA LYS A 96 11.08 6.09 -5.98
C LYS A 96 10.07 4.96 -5.94
N THR A 97 10.51 3.70 -5.99
CA THR A 97 9.65 2.52 -5.86
C THR A 97 9.34 2.18 -4.40
N CYS A 98 9.83 2.99 -3.43
CA CYS A 98 9.65 2.77 -2.00
C CYS A 98 9.98 1.33 -1.56
N PRO A 99 11.19 0.81 -1.85
CA PRO A 99 11.54 -0.56 -1.52
C PRO A 99 11.65 -0.77 -0.01
N TYR A 100 11.43 -1.99 0.43
CA TYR A 100 11.55 -2.35 1.86
C TYR A 100 12.97 -2.58 2.32
N GLY A 101 13.93 -2.60 1.41
CA GLY A 101 15.35 -2.68 1.71
C GLY A 101 16.24 -2.96 0.51
N TYR A 102 17.55 -2.90 0.77
CA TYR A 102 18.61 -3.23 -0.17
C TYR A 102 19.53 -4.26 0.49
N ILE A 103 19.97 -5.24 -0.27
CA ILE A 103 20.94 -6.24 0.18
C ILE A 103 22.11 -6.24 -0.81
N LEU A 104 23.31 -5.99 -0.28
CA LEU A 104 24.53 -6.01 -1.08
C LEU A 104 25.00 -7.43 -1.35
N LYS A 105 25.36 -7.73 -2.59
CA LYS A 105 26.04 -8.95 -2.99
C LYS A 105 27.55 -8.85 -2.67
N PRO A 106 28.21 -9.85 -2.05
CA PRO A 106 27.69 -11.11 -1.60
C PRO A 106 27.00 -11.02 -0.22
N TYR A 107 25.79 -11.52 -0.12
CA TYR A 107 24.95 -11.45 1.09
C TYR A 107 25.20 -12.62 2.05
N LYS A 108 25.06 -12.33 3.35
CA LYS A 108 25.13 -13.31 4.43
C LYS A 108 23.73 -13.82 4.80
N ASP A 109 23.65 -15.07 5.28
CA ASP A 109 22.38 -15.70 5.66
C ASP A 109 21.62 -14.89 6.74
N GLY A 110 22.33 -14.32 7.71
CA GLY A 110 21.74 -13.47 8.75
C GLY A 110 21.16 -12.16 8.22
N GLU A 111 21.82 -11.54 7.24
CA GLU A 111 21.37 -10.32 6.58
C GLU A 111 20.11 -10.56 5.74
N LEU A 112 20.10 -11.62 4.92
CA LEU A 112 18.91 -12.05 4.18
C LEU A 112 17.72 -12.25 5.12
N LYS A 113 17.92 -13.04 6.18
CA LYS A 113 16.86 -13.34 7.14
C LYS A 113 16.31 -12.11 7.84
N ALA A 114 17.18 -11.18 8.24
CA ALA A 114 16.78 -9.95 8.93
C ALA A 114 15.97 -9.03 8.00
N ASN A 115 16.48 -8.78 6.79
CA ASN A 115 15.80 -7.91 5.82
C ASN A 115 14.45 -8.49 5.37
N ILE A 116 14.38 -9.79 5.06
CA ILE A 116 13.12 -10.44 4.67
C ILE A 116 12.08 -10.34 5.77
N LYS A 117 12.44 -10.68 7.02
CA LYS A 117 11.53 -10.58 8.15
C LYS A 117 11.02 -9.15 8.36
N MET A 118 11.92 -8.17 8.26
CA MET A 118 11.57 -6.78 8.44
C MET A 118 10.64 -6.29 7.32
N ALA A 119 10.91 -6.64 6.07
CA ALA A 119 10.09 -6.25 4.93
C ALA A 119 8.67 -6.82 5.02
N VAL A 120 8.55 -8.12 5.27
CA VAL A 120 7.24 -8.79 5.42
C VAL A 120 6.47 -8.21 6.61
N TYR A 121 7.13 -7.98 7.74
CA TYR A 121 6.48 -7.38 8.92
C TYR A 121 5.99 -5.95 8.64
N LYS A 122 6.85 -5.10 8.07
CA LYS A 122 6.47 -3.72 7.74
C LYS A 122 5.32 -3.67 6.73
N HIS A 123 5.35 -4.53 5.71
CA HIS A 123 4.30 -4.60 4.70
C HIS A 123 2.97 -5.09 5.31
N SER A 124 2.98 -6.16 6.13
CA SER A 124 1.77 -6.62 6.81
C SER A 124 1.21 -5.58 7.78
N ALA A 125 2.07 -4.89 8.54
CA ALA A 125 1.64 -3.80 9.41
C ALA A 125 1.07 -2.59 8.64
N GLN A 126 1.54 -2.36 7.42
CA GLN A 126 0.93 -1.35 6.53
C GLN A 126 -0.42 -1.82 5.98
N LYS A 127 -0.57 -3.11 5.65
CA LYS A 127 -1.86 -3.71 5.24
C LYS A 127 -2.89 -3.72 6.38
N GLU A 128 -2.48 -3.99 7.60
CA GLU A 128 -3.37 -3.87 8.76
C GLU A 128 -3.88 -2.42 8.92
N LYS A 129 -3.06 -1.42 8.56
CA LYS A 129 -3.51 -0.01 8.51
C LYS A 129 -4.43 0.29 7.32
N VAL A 130 -4.36 -0.49 6.23
CA VAL A 130 -5.33 -0.42 5.11
C VAL A 130 -6.62 -1.17 5.44
N MET A 131 -6.58 -2.19 6.34
CA MET A 131 -7.82 -2.74 6.94
C MET A 131 -8.63 -1.68 7.69
N ASP A 132 -7.97 -0.70 8.32
CA ASP A 132 -8.65 0.46 8.89
C ASP A 132 -9.46 1.26 7.84
N PHE A 133 -9.13 1.18 6.57
CA PHE A 133 -9.87 1.87 5.52
C PHE A 133 -11.16 1.13 5.11
N GLU A 134 -11.17 -0.19 5.08
CA GLU A 134 -12.40 -0.97 4.92
C GLU A 134 -13.35 -0.76 6.12
N ASP A 135 -12.78 -0.63 7.33
CA ASP A 135 -13.54 -0.28 8.52
C ASP A 135 -14.07 1.15 8.45
N ILE A 136 -13.28 2.10 7.97
CA ILE A 136 -13.72 3.48 7.72
C ILE A 136 -14.85 3.50 6.67
N TYR A 137 -14.67 2.79 5.56
CA TYR A 137 -15.70 2.67 4.52
C TYR A 137 -17.00 2.10 5.09
N ARG A 138 -16.90 1.06 5.91
CA ARG A 138 -18.05 0.44 6.60
C ARG A 138 -18.72 1.40 7.58
N ASP A 139 -17.92 2.14 8.37
CA ASP A 139 -18.44 3.12 9.32
C ASP A 139 -19.17 4.27 8.59
N VAL A 140 -18.62 4.75 7.47
CA VAL A 140 -19.27 5.78 6.65
C VAL A 140 -20.56 5.27 6.01
N THR A 141 -20.52 4.07 5.41
CA THR A 141 -21.72 3.47 4.80
C THR A 141 -22.79 3.17 5.84
N HIS A 142 -22.41 2.64 6.99
CA HIS A 142 -23.33 2.38 8.09
C HIS A 142 -23.99 3.68 8.62
N PHE A 143 -23.19 4.73 8.79
CA PHE A 143 -23.71 6.03 9.16
C PHE A 143 -24.71 6.57 8.13
N LEU A 144 -24.42 6.43 6.84
CA LEU A 144 -25.29 6.86 5.76
C LEU A 144 -26.60 6.04 5.74
N ASP A 145 -26.51 4.72 5.90
CA ASP A 145 -27.65 3.81 5.92
C ASP A 145 -28.56 4.11 7.12
N GLU A 146 -27.99 4.29 8.32
CA GLU A 146 -28.75 4.64 9.53
C GLU A 146 -29.46 6.00 9.42
N ASN A 147 -28.90 6.90 8.63
CA ASN A 147 -29.44 8.25 8.44
C ASN A 147 -30.09 8.44 7.07
N GLU A 148 -30.33 7.37 6.29
CA GLU A 148 -30.89 7.46 4.93
C GLU A 148 -32.24 8.23 4.90
N GLY A 149 -33.09 7.98 5.86
CA GLY A 149 -34.36 8.72 6.02
C GLY A 149 -34.13 10.20 6.29
N SER A 150 -33.20 10.52 7.18
CA SER A 150 -32.85 11.92 7.52
C SER A 150 -32.23 12.64 6.35
N PHE A 151 -31.39 11.99 5.54
CA PHE A 151 -30.85 12.58 4.31
C PHE A 151 -31.92 12.76 3.22
N LYS A 152 -32.84 11.81 3.07
CA LYS A 152 -33.96 11.90 2.13
C LYS A 152 -35.01 12.92 2.55
N GLU A 153 -35.26 13.02 3.85
CA GLU A 153 -36.20 13.98 4.43
C GLU A 153 -35.56 15.35 4.67
N GLY A 154 -34.24 15.46 4.49
CA GLY A 154 -33.50 16.69 4.72
C GLY A 154 -33.33 17.06 6.19
N VAL A 155 -33.30 16.08 7.09
CA VAL A 155 -33.11 16.30 8.53
C VAL A 155 -32.00 15.43 9.08
N LEU A 156 -31.01 16.01 9.72
CA LEU A 156 -29.99 15.32 10.51
C LEU A 156 -29.81 16.04 11.84
N ASP A 157 -29.79 15.32 12.97
CA ASP A 157 -29.68 15.89 14.32
C ASP A 157 -30.75 16.99 14.62
N GLY A 158 -31.93 16.90 13.99
CA GLY A 158 -33.02 17.87 14.14
C GLY A 158 -32.90 19.11 13.28
N GLU A 159 -31.89 19.22 12.43
CA GLU A 159 -31.72 20.32 11.49
C GLU A 159 -32.00 19.88 10.04
N SER A 160 -32.57 20.78 9.24
CA SER A 160 -32.95 20.48 7.86
C SER A 160 -31.74 20.40 6.95
N LEU A 161 -31.61 19.29 6.24
CA LEU A 161 -30.61 19.06 5.21
C LEU A 161 -31.26 19.22 3.83
N ASN A 162 -30.96 20.27 3.12
CA ASN A 162 -31.47 20.48 1.76
C ASN A 162 -30.36 20.33 0.74
N GLY A 163 -30.53 19.44 -0.24
CA GLY A 163 -29.65 19.33 -1.39
C GLY A 163 -29.03 17.94 -1.60
N PRO A 164 -28.54 17.68 -2.81
CA PRO A 164 -27.84 16.46 -3.13
C PRO A 164 -26.45 16.42 -2.49
N PHE A 165 -26.08 15.27 -1.96
CA PHE A 165 -24.73 14.97 -1.52
C PHE A 165 -24.04 14.14 -2.57
N ASN A 166 -22.72 14.31 -2.69
CA ASN A 166 -21.89 13.42 -3.46
C ASN A 166 -20.73 12.99 -2.58
N ILE A 167 -20.52 11.68 -2.44
CA ILE A 167 -19.46 11.10 -1.62
C ILE A 167 -18.56 10.27 -2.52
N ASP A 168 -17.29 10.66 -2.55
CA ASP A 168 -16.23 9.91 -3.23
C ASP A 168 -15.27 9.36 -2.20
N ILE A 169 -15.09 8.05 -2.21
CA ILE A 169 -14.22 7.32 -1.28
C ILE A 169 -13.11 6.66 -2.07
N GLY A 170 -11.90 7.19 -1.93
CA GLY A 170 -10.69 6.63 -2.51
C GLY A 170 -9.78 5.99 -1.48
N LEU A 171 -8.68 5.38 -1.92
CA LEU A 171 -7.75 4.65 -1.05
C LEU A 171 -7.07 5.50 0.04
N LYS A 172 -7.04 6.82 -0.09
CA LYS A 172 -6.38 7.73 0.87
C LYS A 172 -7.18 8.99 1.16
N HIS A 173 -8.42 9.05 0.69
CA HIS A 173 -9.25 10.23 0.84
C HIS A 173 -10.73 9.88 0.87
N ILE A 174 -11.49 10.71 1.56
CA ILE A 174 -12.94 10.77 1.49
C ILE A 174 -13.30 12.20 1.15
N TYR A 175 -14.03 12.40 0.06
CA TYR A 175 -14.55 13.70 -0.33
C TYR A 175 -16.07 13.69 -0.19
N ILE A 176 -16.60 14.66 0.54
CA ILE A 176 -18.04 14.89 0.66
C ILE A 176 -18.35 16.26 0.08
N SER A 177 -19.05 16.25 -1.05
CA SER A 177 -19.54 17.46 -1.69
C SER A 177 -20.95 17.75 -1.20
N THR A 178 -21.16 18.93 -0.67
CA THR A 178 -22.47 19.42 -0.22
C THR A 178 -22.60 20.91 -0.49
N ASP A 179 -23.84 21.40 -0.66
CA ASP A 179 -24.06 22.83 -0.79
C ASP A 179 -23.60 23.57 0.48
N ARG A 180 -22.63 24.46 0.33
CA ARG A 180 -22.11 25.29 1.43
C ARG A 180 -23.16 26.15 2.12
N ASN A 181 -24.26 26.46 1.43
CA ASN A 181 -25.38 27.19 2.01
C ASN A 181 -26.17 26.31 2.99
N ASN A 182 -26.01 24.98 2.91
CA ASN A 182 -26.57 24.07 3.88
C ASN A 182 -25.60 23.86 5.05
N LYS A 183 -25.60 24.81 5.98
CA LYS A 183 -24.71 24.81 7.15
C LYS A 183 -24.91 23.61 8.05
N ALA A 184 -26.11 23.03 8.12
CA ALA A 184 -26.41 21.88 8.94
C ALA A 184 -25.76 20.62 8.37
N ALA A 185 -25.94 20.37 7.07
CA ALA A 185 -25.30 19.25 6.38
C ALA A 185 -23.76 19.34 6.47
N TYR A 186 -23.23 20.54 6.23
CA TYR A 186 -21.80 20.76 6.32
C TYR A 186 -21.25 20.47 7.72
N ALA A 187 -21.93 20.92 8.77
CA ALA A 187 -21.53 20.68 10.15
C ALA A 187 -21.62 19.19 10.52
N ALA A 188 -22.66 18.48 10.09
CA ALA A 188 -22.85 17.06 10.33
C ALA A 188 -21.75 16.21 9.65
N PHE A 189 -21.45 16.49 8.38
CA PHE A 189 -20.37 15.80 7.67
C PHE A 189 -18.98 16.14 8.22
N TYR A 190 -18.76 17.40 8.62
CA TYR A 190 -17.51 17.77 9.27
C TYR A 190 -17.31 17.04 10.60
N LYS A 191 -18.38 16.90 11.40
CA LYS A 191 -18.36 16.11 12.64
C LYS A 191 -18.05 14.65 12.36
N LEU A 192 -18.75 14.03 11.39
CA LEU A 192 -18.50 12.63 10.96
C LEU A 192 -17.04 12.42 10.56
N LEU A 193 -16.52 13.24 9.64
CA LEU A 193 -15.14 13.12 9.20
C LEU A 193 -14.13 13.37 10.33
N SER A 194 -14.44 14.28 11.24
CA SER A 194 -13.60 14.56 12.41
C SER A 194 -13.60 13.41 13.41
N ASP A 195 -14.73 12.72 13.61
CA ASP A 195 -14.84 11.55 14.48
C ASP A 195 -14.09 10.35 13.86
N ILE A 196 -14.22 10.15 12.55
CA ILE A 196 -13.42 9.18 11.79
C ILE A 196 -11.94 9.50 11.93
N ALA A 197 -11.53 10.74 11.70
CA ALA A 197 -10.14 11.16 11.84
C ALA A 197 -9.60 10.86 13.25
N ARG A 198 -10.38 11.15 14.28
CA ARG A 198 -10.00 10.89 15.68
C ARG A 198 -9.90 9.40 16.01
N LYS A 199 -10.83 8.58 15.48
CA LYS A 199 -10.87 7.13 15.69
C LYS A 199 -9.65 6.44 15.04
N TYR A 200 -9.24 6.91 13.86
CA TYR A 200 -8.23 6.25 13.03
C TYR A 200 -6.85 6.95 13.01
N ALA A 201 -6.70 8.12 13.66
CA ALA A 201 -5.40 8.78 13.86
C ALA A 201 -4.60 8.07 14.96
N VAL A 202 -4.01 6.92 14.65
CA VAL A 202 -3.42 6.01 15.66
C VAL A 202 -1.94 6.26 15.91
N SER A 203 -1.24 7.10 15.13
CA SER A 203 0.20 7.36 15.34
C SER A 203 0.64 8.74 14.85
N GLU A 204 1.74 9.27 15.44
CA GLU A 204 2.37 10.52 15.00
C GLU A 204 2.84 10.51 13.52
N GLU A 205 2.99 9.33 12.94
CA GLU A 205 3.42 9.14 11.54
C GLU A 205 2.26 9.20 10.53
N ASN A 206 1.01 9.02 10.97
CA ASN A 206 -0.17 9.08 10.10
C ASN A 206 -1.01 10.30 10.49
N LYS A 207 -0.88 11.37 9.74
CA LYS A 207 -1.75 12.53 9.89
C LYS A 207 -3.03 12.30 9.13
N VAL A 208 -4.14 12.34 9.83
CA VAL A 208 -5.47 12.41 9.24
C VAL A 208 -5.91 13.86 9.32
N VAL A 209 -6.15 14.48 8.17
CA VAL A 209 -6.50 15.90 8.10
C VAL A 209 -7.88 16.03 7.49
N VAL A 210 -8.76 16.74 8.19
CA VAL A 210 -10.07 17.16 7.67
C VAL A 210 -9.99 18.62 7.32
N TYR A 211 -10.26 18.95 6.04
CA TYR A 211 -10.20 20.34 5.56
C TYR A 211 -11.21 20.60 4.46
N PRO A 212 -11.66 21.85 4.33
CA PRO A 212 -12.52 22.23 3.21
C PRO A 212 -11.71 22.50 1.94
N ARG A 213 -12.19 21.97 0.81
CA ARG A 213 -11.63 22.21 -0.53
C ARG A 213 -12.75 22.63 -1.48
N GLY A 214 -12.87 23.93 -1.75
CA GLY A 214 -14.01 24.41 -2.54
C GLY A 214 -15.32 24.12 -1.81
N ASP A 215 -16.25 23.44 -2.43
CA ASP A 215 -17.54 23.01 -1.87
C ASP A 215 -17.49 21.58 -1.29
N GLU A 216 -16.29 21.01 -1.16
CA GLU A 216 -16.06 19.66 -0.65
C GLU A 216 -15.48 19.71 0.76
N LEU A 217 -15.86 18.74 1.58
CA LEU A 217 -15.16 18.36 2.79
C LEU A 217 -14.25 17.18 2.47
N CYS A 218 -12.98 17.36 2.74
CA CYS A 218 -11.95 16.37 2.47
C CYS A 218 -11.41 15.78 3.77
N LEU A 219 -11.31 14.46 3.82
CA LEU A 219 -10.51 13.76 4.79
C LEU A 219 -9.40 13.04 4.03
N GLU A 220 -8.17 13.38 4.34
CA GLU A 220 -6.99 12.77 3.72
C GLU A 220 -6.11 12.09 4.76
N PHE A 221 -5.58 10.93 4.37
CA PHE A 221 -4.56 10.21 5.13
C PHE A 221 -3.20 10.55 4.52
N SER A 222 -2.41 11.37 5.21
CA SER A 222 -1.03 11.66 4.82
C SER A 222 -0.05 10.91 5.71
N LYS A 223 0.99 10.37 5.05
CA LYS A 223 2.16 9.84 5.74
C LYS A 223 3.03 10.96 6.27
#